data_c23b11aef4f748562ce8d86c65a12422
#
_entry.id   c23b11aef4f748562ce8d86c65a12422
#
_cell.length_a   1.000
_cell.length_b   1.000
_cell.length_c   1.000
_cell.angle_alpha   90.00
_cell.angle_beta   90.00
_cell.angle_gamma   90.00
#
_symmetry.space_group_name_H-M   'P 1'
#
loop_
_entity.id
_entity.type
_entity.pdbx_description
1 polymer ?
#
loop_
_entity_poly.entity_id
_entity_poly.type
_entity_poly.pdbx_seq_one_letter_code
_entity_poly.pdbx_strand_id
1 'polypeptide(L)'
;MSAEIETCERTVSTEISAIRELAKALEQPNPSDSDLRGPESCAELSSERLSHLRSLRSDYEAQLDATEREMLRLCTDCRKNFEELAVFREGFSTLSDHGEYEALDKRIVEAVESDKGLTLPVNATNLHSLRNRLASLISEKQSRRSELSRLGEDIARLWTVLHVSSQERDRFQSSFTLTLSVETLNRGRQELRRLKEIRSKNMEKVVRSLREEVEALWSECGMSEEQKQTQFPLFFSPPERLDDIAVCRFSVRLNSR
;
A
#
# COMPACT_ATOMS: atom_id res chain seq x y z
N MET A 1 40.68 -16.92 -50.78
CA MET A 1 41.27 -16.00 -49.79
C MET A 1 40.56 -14.68 -49.67
N SER A 2 40.38 -13.86 -50.72
CA SER A 2 39.72 -12.54 -50.61
C SER A 2 38.25 -12.66 -50.19
N ALA A 3 37.47 -13.55 -50.78
CA ALA A 3 36.05 -13.77 -50.46
C ALA A 3 35.81 -14.35 -49.04
N GLU A 4 36.73 -15.13 -48.54
CA GLU A 4 36.64 -15.70 -47.16
C GLU A 4 36.94 -14.63 -46.10
N ILE A 5 37.91 -13.74 -46.38
CA ILE A 5 38.24 -12.61 -45.53
C ILE A 5 37.03 -11.65 -45.42
N GLU A 6 36.44 -11.27 -46.55
CA GLU A 6 35.25 -10.43 -46.61
C GLU A 6 34.04 -11.05 -45.83
N THR A 7 33.89 -12.37 -45.91
CA THR A 7 32.84 -13.08 -45.19
C THR A 7 33.08 -13.05 -43.68
N CYS A 8 34.32 -13.24 -43.22
CA CYS A 8 34.68 -13.13 -41.81
C CYS A 8 34.51 -11.70 -41.27
N GLU A 9 34.93 -10.68 -42.04
CA GLU A 9 34.72 -9.27 -41.67
C GLU A 9 33.26 -8.91 -41.52
N ARG A 10 32.39 -9.35 -42.42
CA ARG A 10 30.94 -9.17 -42.29
C ARG A 10 30.37 -9.84 -41.06
N THR A 11 30.82 -11.08 -40.79
CA THR A 11 30.36 -11.82 -39.62
C THR A 11 30.75 -11.14 -38.32
N VAL A 12 32.01 -10.71 -38.18
CA VAL A 12 32.49 -9.96 -37.00
C VAL A 12 31.73 -8.66 -36.83
N SER A 13 31.52 -7.90 -37.91
CA SER A 13 30.77 -6.65 -37.89
C SER A 13 29.32 -6.86 -37.48
N THR A 14 28.69 -7.96 -37.93
CA THR A 14 27.30 -8.32 -37.55
C THR A 14 27.20 -8.67 -36.07
N GLU A 15 28.11 -9.46 -35.52
CA GLU A 15 28.14 -9.82 -34.09
C GLU A 15 28.35 -8.58 -33.21
N ILE A 16 29.29 -7.69 -33.59
CA ILE A 16 29.52 -6.43 -32.87
C ILE A 16 28.27 -5.53 -32.87
N SER A 17 27.59 -5.40 -34.01
CA SER A 17 26.36 -4.63 -34.12
C SER A 17 25.28 -5.21 -33.23
N ALA A 18 25.07 -6.52 -33.23
CA ALA A 18 24.10 -7.19 -32.42
C ALA A 18 24.36 -6.99 -30.88
N ILE A 19 25.64 -7.11 -30.48
CA ILE A 19 26.04 -6.86 -29.08
C ILE A 19 25.73 -5.41 -28.66
N ARG A 20 26.03 -4.43 -29.52
CA ARG A 20 25.75 -3.01 -29.24
C ARG A 20 24.25 -2.75 -29.11
N GLU A 21 23.45 -3.35 -29.96
CA GLU A 21 21.97 -3.23 -29.86
C GLU A 21 21.43 -3.84 -28.59
N LEU A 22 21.92 -5.02 -28.21
CA LEU A 22 21.52 -5.67 -26.94
C LEU A 22 21.93 -4.86 -25.69
N ALA A 23 23.18 -4.36 -25.67
CA ALA A 23 23.66 -3.50 -24.61
C ALA A 23 22.81 -2.21 -24.47
N LYS A 24 22.49 -1.60 -25.63
CA LYS A 24 21.63 -0.43 -25.70
C LYS A 24 20.20 -0.74 -25.23
N ALA A 25 19.64 -1.87 -25.63
CA ALA A 25 18.31 -2.30 -25.20
C ALA A 25 18.24 -2.50 -23.68
N LEU A 26 19.28 -3.07 -23.08
CA LEU A 26 19.41 -3.28 -21.63
C LEU A 26 19.78 -2.00 -20.86
N GLU A 27 20.06 -0.88 -21.54
CA GLU A 27 20.60 0.36 -20.94
C GLU A 27 21.91 0.12 -20.16
N GLN A 28 22.71 -0.85 -20.62
CA GLN A 28 24.01 -1.14 -20.05
C GLN A 28 25.12 -0.35 -20.79
N PRO A 29 26.23 -0.04 -20.10
CA PRO A 29 27.39 0.55 -20.81
C PRO A 29 27.85 -0.41 -21.90
N ASN A 30 28.25 0.15 -23.01
CA ASN A 30 28.85 -0.66 -24.08
C ASN A 30 30.01 -1.48 -23.51
N PRO A 31 30.17 -2.73 -23.99
CA PRO A 31 31.40 -3.50 -23.72
C PRO A 31 32.63 -2.68 -24.07
N SER A 32 33.77 -3.03 -23.48
CA SER A 32 35.02 -2.29 -23.66
C SER A 32 35.35 -2.11 -25.15
N ASP A 33 35.91 -0.98 -25.52
CA ASP A 33 36.31 -0.70 -26.90
C ASP A 33 37.31 -1.75 -27.47
N SER A 34 38.05 -2.44 -26.58
CA SER A 34 38.91 -3.57 -26.97
C SER A 34 38.14 -4.77 -27.50
N ASP A 35 36.92 -5.03 -26.91
CA ASP A 35 36.08 -6.16 -27.32
C ASP A 35 35.29 -5.84 -28.61
N LEU A 36 34.96 -4.56 -28.83
CA LEU A 36 34.09 -4.11 -29.91
C LEU A 36 34.87 -3.38 -31.07
N ARG A 37 36.20 -3.46 -31.12
CA ARG A 37 36.94 -2.95 -32.27
C ARG A 37 36.55 -3.67 -33.56
N GLY A 38 36.38 -2.92 -34.61
CA GLY A 38 36.23 -3.48 -35.96
C GLY A 38 37.51 -4.17 -36.42
N PRO A 39 37.44 -5.02 -37.44
CA PRO A 39 38.61 -5.72 -37.97
C PRO A 39 39.55 -4.74 -38.68
N GLU A 40 40.59 -4.28 -37.97
CA GLU A 40 41.63 -3.42 -38.50
C GLU A 40 42.82 -4.22 -39.11
N SER A 41 42.93 -5.51 -38.77
CA SER A 41 43.94 -6.42 -39.27
C SER A 41 43.45 -7.87 -39.37
N CYS A 42 44.15 -8.69 -40.22
CA CYS A 42 43.83 -10.12 -40.38
C CYS A 42 43.94 -10.92 -39.07
N ALA A 43 44.72 -10.46 -38.08
CA ALA A 43 44.86 -11.10 -36.78
C ALA A 43 43.55 -10.94 -35.93
N GLU A 44 42.72 -9.96 -36.25
CA GLU A 44 41.44 -9.70 -35.58
C GLU A 44 40.28 -10.53 -36.13
N LEU A 45 40.51 -11.30 -37.18
CA LEU A 45 39.58 -12.25 -37.81
C LEU A 45 39.78 -13.69 -37.30
N SER A 46 40.43 -13.87 -36.15
CA SER A 46 40.68 -15.21 -35.61
C SER A 46 39.37 -15.92 -35.19
N SER A 47 39.38 -17.24 -35.31
CA SER A 47 38.25 -18.07 -34.84
C SER A 47 37.99 -17.92 -33.33
N GLU A 48 39.05 -17.63 -32.57
CA GLU A 48 38.98 -17.37 -31.11
C GLU A 48 38.20 -16.09 -30.81
N ARG A 49 38.45 -15.02 -31.55
CA ARG A 49 37.72 -13.76 -31.45
C ARG A 49 36.21 -13.91 -31.79
N LEU A 50 35.93 -14.60 -32.90
CA LEU A 50 34.54 -14.92 -33.25
C LEU A 50 33.85 -15.74 -32.20
N SER A 51 34.52 -16.71 -31.60
CA SER A 51 34.02 -17.49 -30.49
C SER A 51 33.77 -16.62 -29.26
N HIS A 52 34.66 -15.69 -28.94
CA HIS A 52 34.48 -14.73 -27.84
C HIS A 52 33.28 -13.79 -28.07
N LEU A 53 33.15 -13.20 -29.26
CA LEU A 53 32.02 -12.34 -29.60
C LEU A 53 30.68 -13.08 -29.51
N ARG A 54 30.62 -14.33 -29.98
CA ARG A 54 29.42 -15.17 -29.87
C ARG A 54 29.10 -15.49 -28.44
N SER A 55 30.08 -15.79 -27.59
CA SER A 55 29.89 -15.98 -26.16
C SER A 55 29.34 -14.71 -25.51
N LEU A 56 29.95 -13.55 -25.79
CA LEU A 56 29.52 -12.26 -25.28
C LEU A 56 28.06 -11.92 -25.69
N ARG A 57 27.74 -12.16 -26.96
CA ARG A 57 26.37 -11.99 -27.46
C ARG A 57 25.40 -12.90 -26.74
N SER A 58 25.73 -14.18 -26.55
CA SER A 58 24.92 -15.15 -25.81
C SER A 58 24.68 -14.72 -24.36
N ASP A 59 25.71 -14.13 -23.72
CA ASP A 59 25.60 -13.61 -22.37
C ASP A 59 24.61 -12.42 -22.30
N TYR A 60 24.62 -11.49 -23.25
CA TYR A 60 23.66 -10.40 -23.34
C TYR A 60 22.24 -10.88 -23.65
N GLU A 61 22.09 -11.86 -24.55
CA GLU A 61 20.79 -12.49 -24.85
C GLU A 61 20.22 -13.17 -23.60
N ALA A 62 21.05 -13.90 -22.84
CA ALA A 62 20.64 -14.52 -21.59
C ALA A 62 20.25 -13.48 -20.53
N GLN A 63 20.93 -12.34 -20.45
CA GLN A 63 20.58 -11.24 -19.56
C GLN A 63 19.25 -10.59 -19.97
N LEU A 64 19.02 -10.39 -21.28
CA LEU A 64 17.76 -9.86 -21.78
C LEU A 64 16.59 -10.78 -21.40
N ASP A 65 16.72 -12.09 -21.65
CA ASP A 65 15.72 -13.09 -21.30
C ASP A 65 15.47 -13.18 -19.78
N ALA A 66 16.53 -13.04 -18.98
CA ALA A 66 16.40 -13.02 -17.52
C ALA A 66 15.66 -11.76 -17.04
N THR A 67 15.97 -10.60 -17.61
CA THR A 67 15.34 -9.32 -17.31
C THR A 67 13.86 -9.35 -17.72
N GLU A 68 13.55 -9.86 -18.90
CA GLU A 68 12.17 -10.02 -19.39
C GLU A 68 11.34 -10.90 -18.46
N ARG A 69 11.87 -12.06 -18.08
CA ARG A 69 11.19 -12.97 -17.13
C ARG A 69 10.95 -12.32 -15.78
N GLU A 70 11.92 -11.56 -15.27
CA GLU A 70 11.75 -10.83 -14.00
C GLU A 70 10.70 -9.73 -14.12
N MET A 71 10.70 -8.95 -15.20
CA MET A 71 9.68 -7.92 -15.45
C MET A 71 8.28 -8.53 -15.54
N LEU A 72 8.11 -9.65 -16.22
CA LEU A 72 6.84 -10.36 -16.33
C LEU A 72 6.34 -10.84 -14.95
N ARG A 73 7.26 -11.36 -14.13
CA ARG A 73 6.96 -11.74 -12.75
C ARG A 73 6.51 -10.54 -11.93
N LEU A 74 7.21 -9.42 -12.02
CA LEU A 74 6.85 -8.18 -11.30
C LEU A 74 5.48 -7.66 -11.75
N CYS A 75 5.15 -7.69 -13.04
CA CYS A 75 3.83 -7.34 -13.54
C CYS A 75 2.74 -8.25 -12.95
N THR A 76 2.99 -9.56 -12.90
CA THR A 76 2.06 -10.52 -12.28
C THR A 76 1.86 -10.25 -10.79
N ASP A 77 2.93 -9.96 -10.06
CA ASP A 77 2.87 -9.63 -8.64
C ASP A 77 2.15 -8.29 -8.40
N CYS A 78 2.35 -7.28 -9.24
CA CYS A 78 1.60 -6.02 -9.19
C CYS A 78 0.11 -6.25 -9.42
N ARG A 79 -0.26 -7.00 -10.46
CA ARG A 79 -1.66 -7.34 -10.77
C ARG A 79 -2.35 -8.03 -9.58
N LYS A 80 -1.68 -9.00 -8.96
CA LYS A 80 -2.19 -9.66 -7.75
C LYS A 80 -2.48 -8.67 -6.62
N ASN A 81 -1.59 -7.69 -6.41
CA ASN A 81 -1.82 -6.64 -5.42
C ASN A 81 -2.98 -5.72 -5.82
N PHE A 82 -3.19 -5.41 -7.10
CA PHE A 82 -4.37 -4.67 -7.57
C PHE A 82 -5.68 -5.42 -7.27
N GLU A 83 -5.70 -6.73 -7.44
CA GLU A 83 -6.87 -7.56 -7.09
C GLU A 83 -7.15 -7.53 -5.58
N GLU A 84 -6.12 -7.72 -4.75
CA GLU A 84 -6.25 -7.69 -3.28
C GLU A 84 -6.68 -6.30 -2.75
N LEU A 85 -6.23 -5.22 -3.39
CA LEU A 85 -6.61 -3.84 -3.08
C LEU A 85 -7.95 -3.41 -3.71
N ALA A 86 -8.59 -4.31 -4.45
CA ALA A 86 -9.84 -4.08 -5.17
C ALA A 86 -9.78 -2.94 -6.23
N VAL A 87 -8.58 -2.64 -6.75
CA VAL A 87 -8.35 -1.55 -7.71
C VAL A 87 -9.17 -1.72 -8.98
N PHE A 88 -9.33 -2.95 -9.49
CA PHE A 88 -10.14 -3.23 -10.69
C PHE A 88 -11.62 -2.88 -10.51
N ARG A 89 -12.13 -2.89 -9.28
CA ARG A 89 -13.52 -2.55 -8.97
C ARG A 89 -13.69 -1.07 -8.65
N GLU A 90 -12.73 -0.49 -7.93
CA GLU A 90 -12.83 0.87 -7.37
C GLU A 90 -12.07 1.92 -8.17
N GLY A 91 -11.15 1.49 -9.06
CA GLY A 91 -10.30 2.35 -9.88
C GLY A 91 -8.92 2.65 -9.26
N PHE A 92 -7.96 3.00 -10.12
CA PHE A 92 -6.57 3.33 -9.70
C PHE A 92 -6.48 4.61 -8.85
N SER A 93 -7.45 5.51 -8.97
CA SER A 93 -7.53 6.72 -8.15
C SER A 93 -7.72 6.47 -6.65
N THR A 94 -8.04 5.24 -6.26
CA THR A 94 -8.19 4.83 -4.85
C THR A 94 -6.86 4.52 -4.15
N LEU A 95 -5.77 4.48 -4.92
CA LEU A 95 -4.41 4.31 -4.38
C LEU A 95 -3.89 5.64 -3.83
N SER A 96 -3.06 5.58 -2.79
CA SER A 96 -2.54 6.76 -2.09
C SER A 96 -1.65 7.67 -2.96
N ASP A 97 -1.11 7.12 -4.06
CA ASP A 97 -0.26 7.84 -5.01
C ASP A 97 -1.02 8.73 -6.00
N HIS A 98 -2.36 8.80 -5.87
CA HIS A 98 -3.23 9.67 -6.66
C HIS A 98 -3.00 9.61 -8.19
N GLY A 99 -2.60 8.45 -8.70
CA GLY A 99 -2.44 8.21 -10.13
C GLY A 99 -1.05 8.55 -10.69
N GLU A 100 -0.04 8.79 -9.85
CA GLU A 100 1.35 8.99 -10.29
C GLU A 100 1.82 7.86 -11.22
N TYR A 101 1.38 6.63 -10.96
CA TYR A 101 1.75 5.43 -11.73
C TYR A 101 0.68 4.97 -12.74
N GLU A 102 -0.38 5.73 -12.98
CA GLU A 102 -1.53 5.29 -13.80
C GLU A 102 -1.12 4.78 -15.18
N ALA A 103 -0.18 5.46 -15.84
CA ALA A 103 0.32 5.04 -17.16
C ALA A 103 1.10 3.72 -17.09
N LEU A 104 1.87 3.50 -16.03
CA LEU A 104 2.59 2.26 -15.79
C LEU A 104 1.62 1.13 -15.43
N ASP A 105 0.65 1.41 -14.58
CA ASP A 105 -0.36 0.44 -14.13
C ASP A 105 -1.18 -0.11 -15.30
N LYS A 106 -1.59 0.74 -16.25
CA LYS A 106 -2.27 0.30 -17.47
C LYS A 106 -1.40 -0.67 -18.28
N ARG A 107 -0.11 -0.36 -18.45
CA ARG A 107 0.84 -1.24 -19.15
C ARG A 107 1.09 -2.55 -18.42
N ILE A 108 1.13 -2.52 -17.08
CA ILE A 108 1.24 -3.74 -16.26
C ILE A 108 0.04 -4.66 -16.50
N VAL A 109 -1.17 -4.10 -16.51
CA VAL A 109 -2.39 -4.88 -16.76
C VAL A 109 -2.37 -5.45 -18.18
N GLU A 110 -2.06 -4.63 -19.18
CA GLU A 110 -1.94 -5.06 -20.57
C GLU A 110 -0.90 -6.17 -20.75
N ALA A 111 0.26 -6.08 -20.09
CA ALA A 111 1.33 -7.09 -20.19
C ALA A 111 0.90 -8.47 -19.66
N VAL A 112 0.02 -8.51 -18.66
CA VAL A 112 -0.46 -9.76 -18.06
C VAL A 112 -1.68 -10.32 -18.79
N GLU A 113 -2.53 -9.47 -19.38
CA GLU A 113 -3.75 -9.87 -20.09
C GLU A 113 -3.51 -10.19 -21.57
N SER A 114 -2.40 -9.73 -22.13
CA SER A 114 -2.06 -9.91 -23.52
C SER A 114 -1.27 -11.20 -23.73
N ASP A 115 -1.70 -12.06 -24.65
CA ASP A 115 -0.91 -13.20 -25.14
C ASP A 115 0.36 -12.78 -25.93
N LYS A 116 0.54 -11.47 -26.13
CA LYS A 116 1.67 -10.91 -26.90
C LYS A 116 2.93 -10.66 -26.07
N GLY A 117 2.91 -10.93 -24.76
CA GLY A 117 4.04 -10.69 -23.86
C GLY A 117 4.14 -9.23 -23.39
N LEU A 118 5.32 -8.86 -22.91
CA LEU A 118 5.59 -7.52 -22.35
C LEU A 118 5.41 -6.42 -23.39
N THR A 119 4.56 -5.44 -23.10
CA THR A 119 4.39 -4.21 -23.90
C THR A 119 5.40 -3.13 -23.50
N LEU A 120 6.13 -3.34 -22.40
CA LEU A 120 7.19 -2.46 -21.91
C LEU A 120 8.53 -2.85 -22.50
N PRO A 121 9.37 -1.87 -22.94
CA PRO A 121 10.75 -2.15 -23.31
C PRO A 121 11.50 -2.85 -22.17
N VAL A 122 12.24 -3.90 -22.51
CA VAL A 122 13.03 -4.67 -21.53
C VAL A 122 14.34 -3.91 -21.29
N ASN A 123 14.38 -3.11 -20.21
CA ASN A 123 15.53 -2.31 -19.84
C ASN A 123 15.62 -2.10 -18.32
N ALA A 124 16.76 -1.59 -17.85
CA ALA A 124 17.04 -1.34 -16.44
C ALA A 124 16.08 -0.32 -15.83
N THR A 125 15.72 0.73 -16.56
CA THR A 125 14.82 1.81 -16.10
C THR A 125 13.42 1.28 -15.84
N ASN A 126 12.84 0.51 -16.76
CA ASN A 126 11.52 -0.08 -16.59
C ASN A 126 11.50 -1.16 -15.49
N LEU A 127 12.56 -1.97 -15.40
CA LEU A 127 12.72 -2.95 -14.33
C LEU A 127 12.73 -2.24 -12.95
N HIS A 128 13.48 -1.15 -12.82
CA HIS A 128 13.51 -0.34 -11.59
C HIS A 128 12.13 0.26 -11.27
N SER A 129 11.46 0.81 -12.28
CA SER A 129 10.11 1.38 -12.12
C SER A 129 9.08 0.33 -11.65
N LEU A 130 9.13 -0.89 -12.19
CA LEU A 130 8.28 -1.99 -11.76
C LEU A 130 8.57 -2.43 -10.32
N ARG A 131 9.84 -2.49 -9.93
CA ARG A 131 10.22 -2.79 -8.54
C ARG A 131 9.71 -1.74 -7.56
N ASN A 132 9.86 -0.47 -7.90
CA ASN A 132 9.36 0.64 -7.10
C ASN A 132 7.83 0.60 -7.00
N ARG A 133 7.16 0.31 -8.11
CA ARG A 133 5.71 0.17 -8.13
C ARG A 133 5.23 -0.96 -7.22
N LEU A 134 5.83 -2.13 -7.32
CA LEU A 134 5.49 -3.25 -6.45
C LEU A 134 5.72 -2.91 -4.97
N ALA A 135 6.82 -2.25 -4.64
CA ALA A 135 7.10 -1.80 -3.27
C ALA A 135 6.03 -0.83 -2.75
N SER A 136 5.59 0.14 -3.57
CA SER A 136 4.50 1.07 -3.26
C SER A 136 3.19 0.32 -2.98
N LEU A 137 2.81 -0.64 -3.82
CA LEU A 137 1.60 -1.44 -3.65
C LEU A 137 1.63 -2.30 -2.38
N ILE A 138 2.78 -2.88 -2.06
CA ILE A 138 2.96 -3.65 -0.81
C ILE A 138 2.82 -2.73 0.41
N SER A 139 3.38 -1.53 0.36
CA SER A 139 3.26 -0.53 1.43
C SER A 139 1.80 -0.11 1.63
N GLU A 140 1.08 0.19 0.55
CA GLU A 140 -0.35 0.53 0.58
C GLU A 140 -1.17 -0.60 1.20
N LYS A 141 -0.94 -1.84 0.78
CA LYS A 141 -1.59 -3.02 1.31
C LYS A 141 -1.35 -3.18 2.81
N GLN A 142 -0.12 -2.97 3.27
CA GLN A 142 0.24 -3.02 4.68
C GLN A 142 -0.45 -1.91 5.49
N SER A 143 -0.50 -0.70 4.94
CA SER A 143 -1.19 0.45 5.54
C SER A 143 -2.68 0.16 5.72
N ARG A 144 -3.36 -0.32 4.67
CA ARG A 144 -4.80 -0.67 4.74
C ARG A 144 -5.08 -1.81 5.72
N ARG A 145 -4.20 -2.83 5.77
CA ARG A 145 -4.33 -3.91 6.77
C ARG A 145 -4.23 -3.38 8.20
N SER A 146 -3.25 -2.53 8.46
CA SER A 146 -3.05 -1.95 9.79
C SER A 146 -4.23 -1.07 10.20
N GLU A 147 -4.75 -0.27 9.27
CA GLU A 147 -5.93 0.54 9.52
C GLU A 147 -7.18 -0.32 9.79
N LEU A 148 -7.39 -1.37 8.99
CA LEU A 148 -8.52 -2.28 9.14
C LEU A 148 -8.48 -3.00 10.50
N SER A 149 -7.29 -3.46 10.93
CA SER A 149 -7.09 -4.07 12.24
C SER A 149 -7.45 -3.10 13.37
N ARG A 150 -6.94 -1.87 13.31
CA ARG A 150 -7.23 -0.83 14.30
C ARG A 150 -8.72 -0.50 14.35
N LEU A 151 -9.37 -0.35 13.21
CA LEU A 151 -10.82 -0.12 13.15
C LEU A 151 -11.60 -1.27 13.78
N GLY A 152 -11.21 -2.53 13.50
CA GLY A 152 -11.82 -3.71 14.07
C GLY A 152 -11.71 -3.75 15.59
N GLU A 153 -10.52 -3.45 16.14
CA GLU A 153 -10.28 -3.40 17.58
C GLU A 153 -11.10 -2.31 18.27
N ASP A 154 -11.12 -1.09 17.69
CA ASP A 154 -11.86 0.04 18.24
C ASP A 154 -13.38 -0.21 18.21
N ILE A 155 -13.91 -0.79 17.12
CA ILE A 155 -15.31 -1.17 17.00
C ILE A 155 -15.67 -2.24 18.01
N ALA A 156 -14.86 -3.30 18.14
CA ALA A 156 -15.11 -4.40 19.07
C ALA A 156 -15.15 -3.89 20.55
N ARG A 157 -14.22 -2.99 20.88
CA ARG A 157 -14.18 -2.34 22.19
C ARG A 157 -15.46 -1.56 22.47
N LEU A 158 -15.92 -0.75 21.50
CA LEU A 158 -17.14 0.03 21.66
C LEU A 158 -18.39 -0.85 21.69
N TRP A 159 -18.46 -1.92 20.94
CA TRP A 159 -19.55 -2.89 21.02
C TRP A 159 -19.68 -3.51 22.43
N THR A 160 -18.54 -3.78 23.07
CA THR A 160 -18.53 -4.30 24.44
C THR A 160 -19.02 -3.25 25.43
N VAL A 161 -18.50 -2.03 25.35
CA VAL A 161 -18.87 -0.91 26.26
C VAL A 161 -20.34 -0.51 26.10
N LEU A 162 -20.85 -0.53 24.87
CA LEU A 162 -22.24 -0.14 24.57
C LEU A 162 -23.23 -1.30 24.67
N HIS A 163 -22.77 -2.51 25.02
CA HIS A 163 -23.59 -3.73 25.08
C HIS A 163 -24.38 -3.97 23.79
N VAL A 164 -23.76 -3.71 22.63
CA VAL A 164 -24.42 -3.93 21.33
C VAL A 164 -24.80 -5.39 21.18
N SER A 165 -26.03 -5.65 20.73
CA SER A 165 -26.56 -7.01 20.59
C SER A 165 -25.77 -7.86 19.60
N SER A 166 -25.71 -9.19 19.81
CA SER A 166 -25.06 -10.12 18.86
C SER A 166 -25.66 -9.99 17.46
N GLN A 167 -26.98 -9.88 17.35
CA GLN A 167 -27.67 -9.73 16.09
C GLN A 167 -27.22 -8.50 15.29
N GLU A 168 -26.96 -7.39 15.95
CA GLU A 168 -26.48 -6.15 15.30
C GLU A 168 -25.02 -6.29 14.88
N ARG A 169 -24.18 -6.93 15.70
CA ARG A 169 -22.79 -7.25 15.35
C ARG A 169 -22.72 -8.18 14.13
N ASP A 170 -23.54 -9.25 14.13
CA ASP A 170 -23.59 -10.22 13.04
C ASP A 170 -24.07 -9.59 11.72
N ARG A 171 -25.04 -8.66 11.78
CA ARG A 171 -25.47 -7.88 10.61
C ARG A 171 -24.34 -7.04 10.03
N PHE A 172 -23.56 -6.38 10.87
CA PHE A 172 -22.41 -5.62 10.40
C PHE A 172 -21.35 -6.54 9.82
N GLN A 173 -20.98 -7.63 10.52
CA GLN A 173 -19.97 -8.59 10.09
C GLN A 173 -20.35 -9.27 8.78
N SER A 174 -21.62 -9.66 8.58
CA SER A 174 -22.09 -10.29 7.34
C SER A 174 -22.03 -9.34 6.15
N SER A 175 -22.17 -8.03 6.37
CA SER A 175 -22.05 -7.00 5.35
C SER A 175 -20.60 -6.53 5.12
N PHE A 176 -19.69 -6.93 6.01
CA PHE A 176 -18.30 -6.50 6.03
C PHE A 176 -17.43 -7.53 5.31
N THR A 177 -17.18 -7.30 4.03
CA THR A 177 -16.27 -8.15 3.25
C THR A 177 -14.84 -7.85 3.69
N LEU A 178 -14.07 -8.88 4.08
CA LEU A 178 -12.67 -8.74 4.50
C LEU A 178 -11.71 -8.45 3.31
N THR A 179 -12.10 -7.50 2.47
CA THR A 179 -11.27 -7.01 1.38
C THR A 179 -10.54 -5.74 1.80
N LEU A 180 -9.38 -5.47 1.21
CA LEU A 180 -8.61 -4.24 1.45
C LEU A 180 -9.12 -3.08 0.58
N SER A 181 -10.41 -3.07 0.24
CA SER A 181 -11.05 -2.02 -0.53
C SER A 181 -11.24 -0.75 0.29
N VAL A 182 -11.24 0.41 -0.37
CA VAL A 182 -11.56 1.70 0.26
C VAL A 182 -12.99 1.71 0.81
N GLU A 183 -13.91 1.02 0.10
CA GLU A 183 -15.29 0.86 0.56
C GLU A 183 -15.35 0.16 1.93
N THR A 184 -14.58 -0.93 2.11
CA THR A 184 -14.50 -1.65 3.39
C THR A 184 -13.98 -0.75 4.51
N LEU A 185 -12.90 -0.02 4.27
CA LEU A 185 -12.36 0.95 5.24
C LEU A 185 -13.37 2.04 5.59
N ASN A 186 -14.07 2.59 4.60
CA ASN A 186 -15.06 3.63 4.82
C ASN A 186 -16.27 3.12 5.64
N ARG A 187 -16.73 1.88 5.41
CA ARG A 187 -17.76 1.25 6.24
C ARG A 187 -17.30 1.08 7.69
N GLY A 188 -16.06 0.62 7.89
CA GLY A 188 -15.49 0.54 9.25
C GLY A 188 -15.41 1.91 9.93
N ARG A 189 -14.95 2.94 9.22
CA ARG A 189 -14.89 4.32 9.72
C ARG A 189 -16.29 4.87 10.05
N GLN A 190 -17.29 4.53 9.25
CA GLN A 190 -18.67 4.96 9.46
C GLN A 190 -19.26 4.30 10.70
N GLU A 191 -19.08 2.99 10.88
CA GLU A 191 -19.54 2.29 12.07
C GLU A 191 -18.85 2.82 13.33
N LEU A 192 -17.56 3.03 13.28
CA LEU A 192 -16.82 3.63 14.40
C LEU A 192 -17.37 5.01 14.79
N ARG A 193 -17.69 5.86 13.79
CA ARG A 193 -18.34 7.17 14.06
C ARG A 193 -19.71 7.00 14.71
N ARG A 194 -20.56 6.11 14.17
CA ARG A 194 -21.88 5.80 14.73
C ARG A 194 -21.79 5.38 16.20
N LEU A 195 -20.86 4.47 16.52
CA LEU A 195 -20.68 4.00 17.89
C LEU A 195 -20.16 5.08 18.83
N LYS A 196 -19.25 5.93 18.37
CA LYS A 196 -18.77 7.09 19.16
C LYS A 196 -19.88 8.09 19.44
N GLU A 197 -20.78 8.34 18.50
CA GLU A 197 -21.94 9.21 18.70
C GLU A 197 -22.93 8.62 19.73
N ILE A 198 -23.20 7.32 19.66
CA ILE A 198 -24.04 6.63 20.65
C ILE A 198 -23.41 6.72 22.04
N ARG A 199 -22.11 6.47 22.15
CA ARG A 199 -21.37 6.61 23.41
C ARG A 199 -21.48 8.03 23.96
N SER A 200 -21.26 9.04 23.14
CA SER A 200 -21.35 10.44 23.55
C SER A 200 -22.74 10.79 24.07
N LYS A 201 -23.80 10.40 23.34
CA LYS A 201 -25.19 10.63 23.75
C LYS A 201 -25.55 9.89 25.07
N ASN A 202 -25.05 8.66 25.23
CA ASN A 202 -25.26 7.92 26.46
C ASN A 202 -24.51 8.57 27.63
N MET A 203 -23.29 8.99 27.45
CA MET A 203 -22.49 9.71 28.43
C MET A 203 -23.19 11.02 28.86
N GLU A 204 -23.69 11.79 27.89
CA GLU A 204 -24.44 13.03 28.17
C GLU A 204 -25.69 12.79 29.03
N LYS A 205 -26.45 11.71 28.76
CA LYS A 205 -27.60 11.32 29.57
C LYS A 205 -27.18 10.95 31.01
N VAL A 206 -26.12 10.15 31.15
CA VAL A 206 -25.60 9.73 32.46
C VAL A 206 -25.13 10.95 33.27
N VAL A 207 -24.38 11.85 32.65
CA VAL A 207 -23.88 13.08 33.28
C VAL A 207 -25.05 13.97 33.72
N ARG A 208 -26.08 14.10 32.87
CA ARG A 208 -27.27 14.87 33.21
C ARG A 208 -28.00 14.31 34.44
N SER A 209 -28.29 13.00 34.45
CA SER A 209 -28.93 12.33 35.58
C SER A 209 -28.13 12.50 36.88
N LEU A 210 -26.80 12.29 36.82
CA LEU A 210 -25.91 12.50 37.96
C LEU A 210 -25.93 13.96 38.46
N ARG A 211 -26.01 14.94 37.55
CA ARG A 211 -26.10 16.35 37.92
C ARG A 211 -27.42 16.65 38.65
N GLU A 212 -28.53 16.14 38.15
CA GLU A 212 -29.84 16.29 38.77
C GLU A 212 -29.85 15.71 40.20
N GLU A 213 -29.26 14.52 40.41
CA GLU A 213 -29.12 13.91 41.71
C GLU A 213 -28.24 14.76 42.68
N VAL A 214 -27.12 15.29 42.19
CA VAL A 214 -26.22 16.15 42.97
C VAL A 214 -26.89 17.46 43.36
N GLU A 215 -27.62 18.11 42.44
CA GLU A 215 -28.35 19.36 42.71
C GLU A 215 -29.42 19.16 43.78
N ALA A 216 -30.13 18.04 43.72
CA ALA A 216 -31.10 17.67 44.78
C ALA A 216 -30.41 17.54 46.15
N LEU A 217 -29.30 16.81 46.22
CA LEU A 217 -28.54 16.66 47.48
C LEU A 217 -27.97 17.99 47.98
N TRP A 218 -27.46 18.87 47.11
CA TRP A 218 -26.99 20.19 47.53
C TRP A 218 -28.10 21.07 48.05
N SER A 219 -29.30 20.96 47.49
CA SER A 219 -30.49 21.65 47.99
C SER A 219 -30.87 21.17 49.38
N GLU A 220 -30.85 19.85 49.61
CA GLU A 220 -31.12 19.26 50.93
C GLU A 220 -30.07 19.65 52.00
N CYS A 221 -28.79 19.72 51.57
CA CYS A 221 -27.69 20.09 52.48
C CYS A 221 -27.52 21.60 52.65
N GLY A 222 -28.26 22.45 51.93
CA GLY A 222 -28.15 23.91 52.03
C GLY A 222 -26.78 24.45 51.61
N MET A 223 -26.09 23.81 50.62
CA MET A 223 -24.76 24.21 50.19
C MET A 223 -24.78 25.53 49.43
N SER A 224 -23.83 26.44 49.80
CA SER A 224 -23.64 27.69 49.06
C SER A 224 -22.96 27.47 47.69
N GLU A 225 -23.17 28.40 46.74
CA GLU A 225 -22.55 28.31 45.40
C GLU A 225 -21.00 28.28 45.43
N GLU A 226 -20.38 29.00 46.36
CA GLU A 226 -18.92 28.96 46.58
C GLU A 226 -18.44 27.59 47.03
N GLN A 227 -19.17 26.92 47.91
CA GLN A 227 -18.89 25.57 48.36
C GLN A 227 -19.03 24.55 47.22
N LYS A 228 -20.09 24.67 46.40
CA LYS A 228 -20.30 23.82 45.22
C LYS A 228 -19.14 23.91 44.24
N GLN A 229 -18.72 25.12 43.86
CA GLN A 229 -17.62 25.35 42.93
C GLN A 229 -16.27 24.85 43.44
N THR A 230 -15.98 25.09 44.73
CA THR A 230 -14.70 24.71 45.35
C THR A 230 -14.59 23.19 45.56
N GLN A 231 -15.67 22.55 46.00
CA GLN A 231 -15.65 21.12 46.34
C GLN A 231 -15.89 20.20 45.14
N PHE A 232 -16.62 20.69 44.10
CA PHE A 232 -17.05 19.89 42.97
C PHE A 232 -16.77 20.56 41.61
N PRO A 233 -15.53 20.92 41.28
CA PRO A 233 -15.23 21.63 40.03
C PRO A 233 -15.59 20.81 38.77
N LEU A 234 -15.55 19.48 38.84
CA LEU A 234 -15.92 18.59 37.73
C LEU A 234 -17.42 18.67 37.36
N PHE A 235 -18.28 19.09 38.29
CA PHE A 235 -19.71 19.26 38.02
C PHE A 235 -19.97 20.29 36.91
N PHE A 236 -19.18 21.35 36.90
CA PHE A 236 -19.31 22.46 35.94
C PHE A 236 -18.56 22.21 34.62
N SER A 237 -17.85 21.08 34.51
CA SER A 237 -17.13 20.73 33.28
C SER A 237 -18.10 20.28 32.18
N PRO A 238 -17.87 20.64 30.90
CA PRO A 238 -18.71 20.20 29.79
C PRO A 238 -18.65 18.66 29.66
N PRO A 239 -19.73 17.98 29.25
CA PRO A 239 -19.81 16.52 29.17
C PRO A 239 -18.73 15.89 28.27
N GLU A 240 -18.32 16.60 27.23
CA GLU A 240 -17.28 16.15 26.30
C GLU A 240 -15.88 16.04 26.92
N ARG A 241 -15.64 16.71 28.06
CA ARG A 241 -14.38 16.65 28.82
C ARG A 241 -14.39 15.62 29.94
N LEU A 242 -15.55 15.00 30.19
CA LEU A 242 -15.69 13.95 31.20
C LEU A 242 -15.41 12.59 30.53
N ASP A 243 -14.33 11.94 30.93
CA ASP A 243 -14.04 10.57 30.58
C ASP A 243 -14.78 9.59 31.51
N ASP A 244 -14.79 8.29 31.18
CA ASP A 244 -15.45 7.26 31.99
C ASP A 244 -14.92 7.24 33.43
N ILE A 245 -13.64 7.59 33.63
CA ILE A 245 -13.00 7.63 34.97
C ILE A 245 -13.50 8.84 35.77
N ALA A 246 -13.65 9.99 35.09
CA ALA A 246 -14.19 11.19 35.75
C ALA A 246 -15.64 10.98 36.21
N VAL A 247 -16.47 10.32 35.37
CA VAL A 247 -17.84 9.97 35.69
C VAL A 247 -17.92 8.96 36.85
N CYS A 248 -17.07 7.93 36.84
CA CYS A 248 -16.98 6.98 37.95
C CYS A 248 -16.55 7.67 39.27
N ARG A 249 -15.56 8.55 39.24
CA ARG A 249 -15.13 9.33 40.42
C ARG A 249 -16.23 10.24 40.94
N PHE A 250 -17.04 10.77 40.04
CA PHE A 250 -18.18 11.61 40.38
C PHE A 250 -19.25 10.79 41.12
N SER A 251 -19.58 9.61 40.61
CA SER A 251 -20.54 8.68 41.19
C SER A 251 -20.09 8.13 42.56
N VAL A 252 -18.81 7.79 42.73
CA VAL A 252 -18.24 7.29 44.00
C VAL A 252 -18.28 8.35 45.09
N ARG A 253 -18.03 9.63 44.77
CA ARG A 253 -18.11 10.72 45.75
C ARG A 253 -19.54 10.99 46.25
N LEU A 254 -20.55 10.65 45.45
CA LEU A 254 -21.97 10.71 45.86
C LEU A 254 -22.32 9.63 46.87
N ASN A 255 -21.81 8.41 46.69
CA ASN A 255 -22.14 7.26 47.52
C ASN A 255 -21.32 7.17 48.82
N SER A 256 -20.34 8.03 49.05
CA SER A 256 -19.46 8.04 50.25
C SER A 256 -19.91 9.04 51.32
N ARG A 257 -21.12 9.52 51.24
CA ARG A 257 -21.81 10.33 52.28
C ARG A 257 -23.16 9.73 52.63
#